data_d6a80a721a78efd5e568e562f67e6dc5
#
_entry.id   d6a80a721a78efd5e568e562f67e6dc5
#
_cell.length_a   1.000
_cell.length_b   1.000
_cell.length_c   1.000
_cell.angle_alpha   90.00
_cell.angle_beta   90.00
_cell.angle_gamma   90.00
#
_symmetry.space_group_name_H-M   'P 1'
#
loop_
_entity.id
_entity.type
_entity.pdbx_description
1 polymer ?
#
loop_
_entity_poly.entity_id
_entity_poly.type
_entity_poly.pdbx_seq_one_letter_code
_entity_poly.pdbx_strand_id
1 'polypeptide(L)'
;MDTQLTSLTWPSPAKLNLFLYITGRRADGYHTLQTLFQFLDYGDSVTITPRTDGEIRLLTPLDDVPDEQNLVIRAARLLQSYAREHQLTADLPGADIAVEKILPMGGGIGGGSSNAATVLVALNYHWQLQLPDDTLAELGVTLGADVPVFVRGHAAIAEGIGEILHPASPPERWYLVAHPGISVPTPLIFTDPQLIRDTPIRSLPALLQAPYANDCEPVARKRFREVDDLLSWLLQYTPSRLTGTGACVFGEFENQAAARQVLINAPAWVKGFVARGVNISPLHQFRAGLL
;
A
#
# COMPACT_ATOMS: atom_id res chain seq x y z
N MET A 1 -18.64 2.75 -30.53
CA MET A 1 -17.16 2.94 -30.43
C MET A 1 -16.69 1.88 -29.44
N ASP A 2 -15.83 0.96 -29.90
CA ASP A 2 -15.32 -0.12 -29.06
C ASP A 2 -14.50 0.40 -27.89
N THR A 3 -15.13 0.65 -26.77
CA THR A 3 -14.49 0.97 -25.48
C THR A 3 -13.73 -0.21 -24.88
N GLN A 4 -13.89 -1.40 -25.46
CA GLN A 4 -13.35 -2.66 -24.95
C GLN A 4 -11.82 -2.82 -25.06
N LEU A 5 -11.15 -2.12 -25.96
CA LEU A 5 -9.70 -2.27 -26.20
C LEU A 5 -8.88 -1.01 -25.91
N THR A 6 -9.45 -0.02 -25.23
CA THR A 6 -8.73 1.21 -24.90
C THR A 6 -7.75 0.95 -23.74
N SER A 7 -6.48 1.22 -23.99
CA SER A 7 -5.45 1.21 -22.95
C SER A 7 -5.65 2.38 -21.99
N LEU A 8 -5.62 2.11 -20.67
CA LEU A 8 -5.71 3.13 -19.63
C LEU A 8 -4.57 2.97 -18.63
N THR A 9 -4.05 4.11 -18.17
CA THR A 9 -3.05 4.16 -17.09
C THR A 9 -3.73 4.55 -15.79
N TRP A 10 -3.66 3.66 -14.81
CA TRP A 10 -4.30 3.75 -13.51
C TRP A 10 -3.29 4.16 -12.45
N PRO A 11 -3.60 5.11 -11.55
CA PRO A 11 -2.74 5.42 -10.42
C PRO A 11 -2.71 4.25 -9.42
N SER A 12 -1.53 3.97 -8.89
CA SER A 12 -1.30 2.94 -7.89
C SER A 12 -0.60 3.58 -6.68
N PRO A 13 -1.38 4.24 -5.78
CA PRO A 13 -0.85 5.11 -4.75
C PRO A 13 -0.13 4.35 -3.65
N ALA A 14 0.81 5.02 -2.98
CA ALA A 14 1.34 4.57 -1.70
C ALA A 14 0.34 4.78 -0.55
N LYS A 15 0.61 4.14 0.60
CA LYS A 15 -0.07 4.40 1.88
C LYS A 15 0.96 4.62 2.98
N LEU A 16 0.53 5.26 4.04
CA LEU A 16 1.23 5.28 5.32
C LEU A 16 0.42 4.53 6.39
N ASN A 17 1.13 3.89 7.32
CA ASN A 17 0.57 3.55 8.62
C ASN A 17 0.84 4.75 9.53
N LEU A 18 -0.15 5.60 9.79
CA LEU A 18 0.02 6.77 10.65
C LEU A 18 0.34 6.36 12.09
N PHE A 19 -0.15 5.22 12.52
CA PHE A 19 0.31 4.47 13.68
C PHE A 19 0.22 2.96 13.39
N LEU A 20 0.92 2.14 14.17
CA LEU A 20 0.80 0.69 14.15
C LEU A 20 1.03 0.13 15.56
N TYR A 21 -0.02 -0.42 16.15
CA TYR A 21 0.00 -1.06 17.47
C TYR A 21 -0.22 -2.55 17.33
N ILE A 22 0.62 -3.36 17.96
CA ILE A 22 0.50 -4.82 17.95
C ILE A 22 -0.20 -5.24 19.23
N THR A 23 -1.42 -5.74 19.10
CA THR A 23 -2.33 -6.02 20.21
C THR A 23 -2.34 -7.47 20.66
N GLY A 24 -1.66 -8.35 19.91
CA GLY A 24 -1.59 -9.76 20.24
C GLY A 24 -0.91 -10.59 19.17
N ARG A 25 -0.82 -11.90 19.44
CA ARG A 25 -0.36 -12.90 18.49
C ARG A 25 -1.34 -14.07 18.46
N ARG A 26 -1.78 -14.44 17.27
CA ARG A 26 -2.69 -15.56 17.02
C ARG A 26 -1.96 -16.90 17.09
N ALA A 27 -2.72 -17.99 17.27
CA ALA A 27 -2.18 -19.35 17.29
C ALA A 27 -1.57 -19.77 15.93
N ASP A 28 -2.04 -19.18 14.81
CA ASP A 28 -1.50 -19.39 13.47
C ASP A 28 -0.20 -18.61 13.19
N GLY A 29 0.28 -17.84 14.19
CA GLY A 29 1.51 -17.07 14.11
C GLY A 29 1.35 -15.63 13.62
N TYR A 30 0.21 -15.26 13.08
CA TYR A 30 -0.09 -13.87 12.71
C TYR A 30 -0.26 -12.99 13.95
N HIS A 31 0.04 -11.69 13.79
CA HIS A 31 -0.15 -10.70 14.84
C HIS A 31 -1.47 -9.96 14.62
N THR A 32 -2.23 -9.77 15.70
CA THR A 32 -3.33 -8.82 15.69
C THR A 32 -2.80 -7.41 15.89
N LEU A 33 -3.41 -6.46 15.20
CA LEU A 33 -2.94 -5.09 15.22
C LEU A 33 -4.10 -4.08 15.17
N GLN A 34 -3.81 -2.85 15.52
CA GLN A 34 -4.60 -1.68 15.20
C GLN A 34 -3.69 -0.69 14.47
N THR A 35 -4.09 -0.22 13.30
CA THR A 35 -3.34 0.73 12.50
C THR A 35 -4.27 1.71 11.81
N LEU A 36 -3.76 2.89 11.45
CA LEU A 36 -4.48 3.87 10.64
C LEU A 36 -3.78 4.01 9.30
N PHE A 37 -4.45 3.59 8.25
CA PHE A 37 -4.01 3.77 6.87
C PHE A 37 -4.46 5.12 6.32
N GLN A 38 -3.54 5.84 5.69
CA GLN A 38 -3.83 7.00 4.85
C GLN A 38 -3.08 6.87 3.52
N PHE A 39 -3.74 7.19 2.41
CA PHE A 39 -3.10 7.18 1.09
C PHE A 39 -2.25 8.41 0.89
N LEU A 40 -1.36 8.33 -0.10
CA LEU A 40 -0.59 9.46 -0.61
C LEU A 40 -1.01 9.79 -2.04
N ASP A 41 -0.95 11.06 -2.42
CA ASP A 41 -1.11 11.52 -3.80
C ASP A 41 0.14 11.23 -4.66
N TYR A 42 0.88 10.21 -4.29
CA TYR A 42 2.13 9.75 -4.91
C TYR A 42 2.14 8.21 -4.97
N GLY A 43 2.56 7.67 -6.10
CA GLY A 43 2.57 6.22 -6.28
C GLY A 43 3.07 5.78 -7.64
N ASP A 44 3.08 4.46 -7.84
CA ASP A 44 3.32 3.83 -9.12
C ASP A 44 2.16 4.11 -10.10
N SER A 45 2.33 3.73 -11.34
CA SER A 45 1.25 3.66 -12.32
C SER A 45 1.15 2.29 -12.96
N VAL A 46 -0.07 1.86 -13.28
CA VAL A 46 -0.36 0.57 -13.91
C VAL A 46 -1.13 0.82 -15.20
N THR A 47 -0.54 0.50 -16.33
CA THR A 47 -1.20 0.58 -17.64
C THR A 47 -1.80 -0.78 -17.98
N ILE A 48 -3.10 -0.80 -18.25
CA ILE A 48 -3.85 -1.99 -18.66
C ILE A 48 -4.30 -1.82 -20.11
N THR A 49 -3.95 -2.79 -20.95
CA THR A 49 -4.48 -2.93 -22.30
C THR A 49 -5.24 -4.24 -22.38
N PRO A 50 -6.58 -4.21 -22.52
CA PRO A 50 -7.39 -5.43 -22.61
C PRO A 50 -7.02 -6.26 -23.84
N ARG A 51 -7.16 -7.60 -23.72
CA ARG A 51 -6.94 -8.60 -24.78
C ARG A 51 -8.13 -9.53 -24.88
N THR A 52 -8.35 -10.07 -26.07
CA THR A 52 -9.46 -11.02 -26.34
C THR A 52 -9.01 -12.47 -26.41
N ASP A 53 -7.71 -12.74 -26.30
CA ASP A 53 -7.11 -14.08 -26.42
C ASP A 53 -6.97 -14.82 -25.08
N GLY A 54 -7.41 -14.20 -23.98
CA GLY A 54 -7.34 -14.78 -22.63
C GLY A 54 -5.95 -14.76 -22.00
N GLU A 55 -4.93 -14.21 -22.67
CA GLU A 55 -3.58 -14.17 -22.12
C GLU A 55 -3.37 -13.01 -21.17
N ILE A 56 -2.67 -13.28 -20.07
CA ILE A 56 -2.18 -12.27 -19.13
C ILE A 56 -0.68 -12.13 -19.34
N ARG A 57 -0.23 -10.93 -19.70
CA ARG A 57 1.18 -10.63 -19.95
C ARG A 57 1.63 -9.43 -19.12
N LEU A 58 2.78 -9.57 -18.46
CA LEU A 58 3.47 -8.45 -17.81
C LEU A 58 4.53 -7.90 -18.76
N LEU A 59 4.35 -6.66 -19.22
CA LEU A 59 5.27 -6.03 -20.19
C LEU A 59 6.53 -5.44 -19.52
N THR A 60 6.48 -5.24 -18.19
CA THR A 60 7.57 -4.67 -17.39
C THR A 60 7.92 -5.62 -16.23
N PRO A 61 8.57 -6.77 -16.54
CA PRO A 61 8.96 -7.71 -15.50
C PRO A 61 9.92 -7.06 -14.50
N LEU A 62 9.89 -7.54 -13.26
CA LEU A 62 10.86 -7.16 -12.23
C LEU A 62 11.98 -8.21 -12.22
N ASP A 63 13.23 -7.77 -12.37
CA ASP A 63 14.40 -8.65 -12.56
C ASP A 63 14.53 -9.75 -11.48
N ASP A 64 14.17 -9.45 -10.24
CA ASP A 64 14.31 -10.37 -9.10
C ASP A 64 12.99 -11.05 -8.66
N VAL A 65 11.89 -10.89 -9.42
CA VAL A 65 10.57 -11.43 -9.05
C VAL A 65 10.01 -12.28 -10.20
N PRO A 66 10.01 -13.62 -10.08
CA PRO A 66 9.34 -14.48 -11.06
C PRO A 66 7.86 -14.14 -11.23
N ASP A 67 7.34 -14.28 -12.44
CA ASP A 67 5.95 -13.94 -12.78
C ASP A 67 4.92 -14.61 -11.84
N GLU A 68 5.16 -15.87 -11.44
CA GLU A 68 4.29 -16.60 -10.52
C GLU A 68 4.24 -16.01 -9.11
N GLN A 69 5.26 -15.26 -8.73
CA GLN A 69 5.35 -14.56 -7.44
C GLN A 69 4.93 -13.10 -7.55
N ASN A 70 4.87 -12.56 -8.77
CA ASN A 70 4.51 -11.17 -8.99
C ASN A 70 3.03 -10.94 -8.66
N LEU A 71 2.76 -10.05 -7.71
CA LEU A 71 1.40 -9.78 -7.23
C LEU A 71 0.49 -9.22 -8.34
N VAL A 72 1.03 -8.53 -9.34
CA VAL A 72 0.29 -8.02 -10.50
C VAL A 72 -0.28 -9.17 -11.32
N ILE A 73 0.57 -10.14 -11.68
CA ILE A 73 0.16 -11.34 -12.43
C ILE A 73 -0.79 -12.19 -11.61
N ARG A 74 -0.49 -12.39 -10.32
CA ARG A 74 -1.35 -13.15 -9.41
C ARG A 74 -2.73 -12.53 -9.28
N ALA A 75 -2.82 -11.20 -9.16
CA ALA A 75 -4.08 -10.47 -9.10
C ALA A 75 -4.90 -10.64 -10.38
N ALA A 76 -4.27 -10.49 -11.54
CA ALA A 76 -4.94 -10.65 -12.83
C ALA A 76 -5.48 -12.09 -13.03
N ARG A 77 -4.65 -13.10 -12.77
CA ARG A 77 -5.04 -14.52 -12.86
C ARG A 77 -6.12 -14.90 -11.85
N LEU A 78 -6.06 -14.36 -10.65
CA LEU A 78 -7.08 -14.59 -9.61
C LEU A 78 -8.44 -14.07 -10.06
N LEU A 79 -8.51 -12.84 -10.56
CA LEU A 79 -9.74 -12.25 -11.05
C LEU A 79 -10.25 -12.98 -12.31
N GLN A 80 -9.36 -13.38 -13.21
CA GLN A 80 -9.69 -14.15 -14.41
C GLN A 80 -10.30 -15.52 -14.04
N SER A 81 -9.71 -16.22 -13.07
CA SER A 81 -10.22 -17.50 -12.58
C SER A 81 -11.59 -17.34 -11.93
N TYR A 82 -11.76 -16.31 -11.11
CA TYR A 82 -13.03 -15.96 -10.49
C TYR A 82 -14.12 -15.68 -11.54
N ALA A 83 -13.81 -14.87 -12.55
CA ALA A 83 -14.75 -14.56 -13.64
C ALA A 83 -15.19 -15.80 -14.42
N ARG A 84 -14.26 -16.73 -14.68
CA ARG A 84 -14.54 -18.01 -15.34
C ARG A 84 -15.41 -18.92 -14.48
N GLU A 85 -15.08 -19.10 -13.22
CA GLU A 85 -15.80 -19.97 -12.28
C GLU A 85 -17.25 -19.52 -12.06
N HIS A 86 -17.50 -18.21 -12.08
CA HIS A 86 -18.81 -17.60 -11.90
C HIS A 86 -19.52 -17.28 -13.23
N GLN A 87 -18.91 -17.64 -14.37
CA GLN A 87 -19.48 -17.43 -15.73
C GLN A 87 -19.87 -15.96 -15.99
N LEU A 88 -19.00 -15.02 -15.53
CA LEU A 88 -19.28 -13.58 -15.66
C LEU A 88 -19.00 -13.03 -17.05
N THR A 89 -18.27 -13.77 -17.88
CA THR A 89 -17.91 -13.40 -19.26
C THR A 89 -18.13 -14.57 -20.20
N ALA A 90 -18.54 -14.31 -21.45
CA ALA A 90 -18.72 -15.36 -22.46
C ALA A 90 -17.37 -15.95 -22.91
N ASP A 91 -16.39 -15.08 -23.13
CA ASP A 91 -15.01 -15.42 -23.51
C ASP A 91 -14.07 -15.12 -22.34
N LEU A 92 -12.94 -15.84 -22.29
CA LEU A 92 -11.93 -15.62 -21.28
C LEU A 92 -11.18 -14.30 -21.58
N PRO A 93 -11.32 -13.26 -20.73
CA PRO A 93 -10.67 -11.99 -20.97
C PRO A 93 -9.17 -12.06 -20.62
N GLY A 94 -8.34 -11.34 -21.36
CA GLY A 94 -6.93 -11.19 -21.12
C GLY A 94 -6.51 -9.73 -20.94
N ALA A 95 -5.23 -9.50 -20.65
CA ALA A 95 -4.65 -8.16 -20.54
C ALA A 95 -3.13 -8.15 -20.72
N ASP A 96 -2.63 -7.13 -21.39
CA ASP A 96 -1.25 -6.68 -21.27
C ASP A 96 -1.17 -5.65 -20.14
N ILE A 97 -0.22 -5.85 -19.23
CA ILE A 97 -0.05 -5.04 -18.02
C ILE A 97 1.36 -4.47 -18.00
N ALA A 98 1.49 -3.15 -17.86
CA ALA A 98 2.77 -2.49 -17.64
C ALA A 98 2.73 -1.73 -16.33
N VAL A 99 3.81 -1.79 -15.54
CA VAL A 99 3.93 -1.08 -14.26
C VAL A 99 5.12 -0.15 -14.32
N GLU A 100 4.87 1.14 -14.08
CA GLU A 100 5.93 2.12 -13.85
C GLU A 100 6.17 2.21 -12.34
N LYS A 101 7.31 1.68 -11.89
CA LYS A 101 7.70 1.62 -10.48
C LYS A 101 8.49 2.86 -10.08
N ILE A 102 7.90 3.70 -9.24
CA ILE A 102 8.59 4.83 -8.61
C ILE A 102 8.69 4.68 -7.09
N LEU A 103 7.86 3.82 -6.50
CA LEU A 103 7.88 3.53 -5.08
C LEU A 103 9.03 2.57 -4.73
N PRO A 104 9.79 2.82 -3.64
CA PRO A 104 10.81 1.90 -3.18
C PRO A 104 10.22 0.55 -2.77
N MET A 105 10.85 -0.54 -3.21
CA MET A 105 10.46 -1.90 -2.79
C MET A 105 10.86 -2.15 -1.33
N GLY A 106 10.03 -2.89 -0.60
CA GLY A 106 10.29 -3.22 0.81
C GLY A 106 10.27 -2.01 1.75
N GLY A 107 9.60 -0.93 1.35
CA GLY A 107 9.55 0.33 2.11
C GLY A 107 8.46 0.42 3.18
N GLY A 108 7.57 -0.57 3.32
CA GLY A 108 6.43 -0.48 4.25
C GLY A 108 5.31 0.48 3.80
N ILE A 109 5.37 0.98 2.57
CA ILE A 109 4.41 1.93 1.97
C ILE A 109 3.38 1.27 1.04
N GLY A 110 3.33 -0.06 1.00
CA GLY A 110 2.30 -0.84 0.36
C GLY A 110 2.36 -0.93 -1.18
N GLY A 111 3.48 -0.60 -1.83
CA GLY A 111 3.57 -0.51 -3.29
C GLY A 111 3.12 -1.78 -4.04
N GLY A 112 3.57 -2.96 -3.64
CA GLY A 112 3.16 -4.23 -4.26
C GLY A 112 1.66 -4.53 -4.07
N SER A 113 1.14 -4.29 -2.86
CA SER A 113 -0.30 -4.46 -2.57
C SER A 113 -1.15 -3.45 -3.32
N SER A 114 -0.67 -2.22 -3.47
CA SER A 114 -1.30 -1.19 -4.29
C SER A 114 -1.37 -1.60 -5.76
N ASN A 115 -0.25 -2.09 -6.32
CA ASN A 115 -0.24 -2.57 -7.71
C ASN A 115 -1.25 -3.72 -7.92
N ALA A 116 -1.32 -4.69 -7.00
CA ALA A 116 -2.28 -5.78 -7.05
C ALA A 116 -3.74 -5.29 -6.98
N ALA A 117 -4.04 -4.40 -6.04
CA ALA A 117 -5.36 -3.80 -5.91
C ALA A 117 -5.75 -2.99 -7.15
N THR A 118 -4.82 -2.21 -7.70
CA THR A 118 -5.03 -1.46 -8.94
C THR A 118 -5.39 -2.41 -10.09
N VAL A 119 -4.69 -3.52 -10.22
CA VAL A 119 -5.00 -4.54 -11.24
C VAL A 119 -6.40 -5.11 -11.04
N LEU A 120 -6.78 -5.48 -9.81
CA LEU A 120 -8.15 -5.99 -9.54
C LEU A 120 -9.22 -4.97 -9.94
N VAL A 121 -9.08 -3.72 -9.51
CA VAL A 121 -10.03 -2.63 -9.80
C VAL A 121 -10.07 -2.31 -11.30
N ALA A 122 -8.90 -2.19 -11.94
CA ALA A 122 -8.78 -1.85 -13.35
C ALA A 122 -9.35 -2.96 -14.26
N LEU A 123 -9.02 -4.23 -13.99
CA LEU A 123 -9.54 -5.35 -14.77
C LEU A 123 -11.03 -5.58 -14.55
N ASN A 124 -11.56 -5.34 -13.34
CA ASN A 124 -13.00 -5.35 -13.10
C ASN A 124 -13.72 -4.33 -14.01
N TYR A 125 -13.13 -3.14 -14.19
CA TYR A 125 -13.64 -2.13 -15.13
C TYR A 125 -13.48 -2.56 -16.58
N HIS A 126 -12.29 -2.93 -17.03
CA HIS A 126 -12.00 -3.28 -18.43
C HIS A 126 -12.75 -4.53 -18.90
N TRP A 127 -12.88 -5.51 -18.04
CA TRP A 127 -13.61 -6.76 -18.34
C TRP A 127 -15.10 -6.65 -18.07
N GLN A 128 -15.58 -5.47 -17.61
CA GLN A 128 -17.00 -5.18 -17.34
C GLN A 128 -17.67 -6.19 -16.39
N LEU A 129 -16.90 -6.70 -15.41
CA LEU A 129 -17.40 -7.72 -14.49
C LEU A 129 -18.42 -7.17 -13.49
N GLN A 130 -18.40 -5.85 -13.22
CA GLN A 130 -19.31 -5.15 -12.31
C GLN A 130 -19.31 -5.74 -10.88
N LEU A 131 -18.18 -6.32 -10.46
CA LEU A 131 -18.03 -6.83 -9.11
C LEU A 131 -17.97 -5.67 -8.10
N PRO A 132 -18.67 -5.80 -6.95
CA PRO A 132 -18.54 -4.81 -5.88
C PRO A 132 -17.16 -4.82 -5.26
N ASP A 133 -16.75 -3.68 -4.70
CA ASP A 133 -15.43 -3.53 -4.05
C ASP A 133 -15.23 -4.52 -2.90
N ASP A 134 -16.29 -4.93 -2.22
CA ASP A 134 -16.20 -5.95 -1.15
C ASP A 134 -15.74 -7.31 -1.71
N THR A 135 -16.26 -7.74 -2.85
CA THR A 135 -15.83 -8.98 -3.51
C THR A 135 -14.37 -8.89 -3.95
N LEU A 136 -13.97 -7.75 -4.55
CA LEU A 136 -12.58 -7.53 -4.94
C LEU A 136 -11.64 -7.49 -3.72
N ALA A 137 -12.09 -6.93 -2.59
CA ALA A 137 -11.34 -6.90 -1.35
C ALA A 137 -11.16 -8.30 -0.74
N GLU A 138 -12.21 -9.14 -0.77
CA GLU A 138 -12.15 -10.53 -0.34
C GLU A 138 -11.16 -11.35 -1.18
N LEU A 139 -11.16 -11.16 -2.50
CA LEU A 139 -10.14 -11.74 -3.37
C LEU A 139 -8.75 -11.21 -3.01
N GLY A 140 -8.64 -9.91 -2.77
CA GLY A 140 -7.39 -9.22 -2.46
C GLY A 140 -6.71 -9.70 -1.18
N VAL A 141 -7.47 -10.10 -0.14
CA VAL A 141 -6.89 -10.67 1.11
C VAL A 141 -5.96 -11.85 0.81
N THR A 142 -6.29 -12.67 -0.18
CA THR A 142 -5.47 -13.85 -0.55
C THR A 142 -4.13 -13.47 -1.17
N LEU A 143 -3.99 -12.24 -1.65
CA LEU A 143 -2.76 -11.69 -2.23
C LEU A 143 -1.90 -10.98 -1.17
N GLY A 144 -2.54 -10.36 -0.17
CA GLY A 144 -1.85 -9.67 0.91
C GLY A 144 -2.80 -8.88 1.81
N ALA A 145 -2.42 -8.74 3.08
CA ALA A 145 -3.25 -8.10 4.11
C ALA A 145 -3.57 -6.61 3.82
N ASP A 146 -2.67 -5.90 3.11
CA ASP A 146 -2.87 -4.50 2.76
C ASP A 146 -3.69 -4.30 1.46
N VAL A 147 -3.94 -5.37 0.65
CA VAL A 147 -4.68 -5.23 -0.62
C VAL A 147 -6.10 -4.70 -0.42
N PRO A 148 -6.87 -5.15 0.59
CA PRO A 148 -8.24 -4.69 0.81
C PRO A 148 -8.38 -3.18 1.00
N VAL A 149 -7.48 -2.51 1.72
CA VAL A 149 -7.59 -1.06 1.92
C VAL A 149 -7.41 -0.30 0.61
N PHE A 150 -6.51 -0.76 -0.28
CA PHE A 150 -6.35 -0.16 -1.60
C PHE A 150 -7.56 -0.41 -2.52
N VAL A 151 -8.16 -1.60 -2.44
CA VAL A 151 -9.39 -1.92 -3.19
C VAL A 151 -10.56 -1.07 -2.74
N ARG A 152 -10.74 -0.87 -1.42
CA ARG A 152 -11.84 -0.04 -0.88
C ARG A 152 -11.62 1.45 -1.04
N GLY A 153 -10.38 1.90 -1.14
CA GLY A 153 -9.98 3.24 -1.54
C GLY A 153 -10.29 4.37 -0.56
N HIS A 154 -10.60 4.05 0.70
CA HIS A 154 -10.79 5.02 1.76
C HIS A 154 -9.76 4.82 2.87
N ALA A 155 -9.25 5.93 3.43
CA ALA A 155 -8.44 5.88 4.64
C ALA A 155 -9.24 5.17 5.75
N ALA A 156 -8.59 4.33 6.53
CA ALA A 156 -9.28 3.47 7.48
C ALA A 156 -8.42 3.11 8.69
N ILE A 157 -9.06 2.96 9.84
CA ILE A 157 -8.49 2.17 10.94
C ILE A 157 -8.67 0.70 10.56
N ALA A 158 -7.60 -0.05 10.65
CA ALA A 158 -7.60 -1.49 10.41
C ALA A 158 -7.34 -2.25 11.70
N GLU A 159 -8.08 -3.35 11.88
CA GLU A 159 -7.97 -4.29 12.98
C GLU A 159 -7.75 -5.72 12.44
N GLY A 160 -7.69 -6.72 13.33
CA GLY A 160 -7.38 -8.08 12.93
C GLY A 160 -5.91 -8.20 12.53
N ILE A 161 -5.63 -8.77 11.37
CA ILE A 161 -4.29 -8.78 10.75
C ILE A 161 -4.10 -7.61 9.75
N GLY A 162 -5.08 -6.67 9.70
CA GLY A 162 -5.15 -5.52 8.80
C GLY A 162 -6.33 -5.53 7.84
N GLU A 163 -7.20 -6.55 7.91
CA GLU A 163 -8.31 -6.79 6.99
C GLU A 163 -9.65 -6.21 7.44
N ILE A 164 -9.83 -5.96 8.75
CA ILE A 164 -11.07 -5.39 9.29
C ILE A 164 -10.96 -3.88 9.24
N LEU A 165 -11.63 -3.26 8.26
CA LEU A 165 -11.47 -1.85 7.94
C LEU A 165 -12.66 -1.01 8.43
N HIS A 166 -12.37 0.03 9.21
CA HIS A 166 -13.31 1.04 9.66
C HIS A 166 -12.95 2.37 9.00
N PRO A 167 -13.79 2.93 8.12
CA PRO A 167 -13.50 4.19 7.45
C PRO A 167 -13.12 5.29 8.44
N ALA A 168 -12.09 6.05 8.11
CA ALA A 168 -11.58 7.15 8.92
C ALA A 168 -11.15 8.32 8.04
N SER A 169 -11.14 9.52 8.62
CA SER A 169 -10.74 10.73 7.90
C SER A 169 -9.72 11.52 8.73
N PRO A 170 -8.47 11.01 8.85
CA PRO A 170 -7.41 11.78 9.49
C PRO A 170 -7.12 13.06 8.73
N PRO A 171 -6.51 14.09 9.38
CA PRO A 171 -6.11 15.31 8.69
C PRO A 171 -5.21 15.01 7.49
N GLU A 172 -5.50 15.63 6.35
CA GLU A 172 -4.67 15.52 5.15
C GLU A 172 -3.46 16.47 5.25
N ARG A 173 -2.38 15.95 5.79
CA ARG A 173 -1.11 16.66 5.99
C ARG A 173 -0.17 16.45 4.79
N TRP A 174 0.94 17.20 4.78
CA TRP A 174 2.05 16.96 3.88
C TRP A 174 3.08 16.06 4.57
N TYR A 175 3.61 15.12 3.86
CA TYR A 175 4.59 14.18 4.36
C TYR A 175 5.88 14.23 3.53
N LEU A 176 7.01 14.26 4.21
CA LEU A 176 8.27 13.83 3.64
C LEU A 176 8.44 12.35 3.97
N VAL A 177 8.40 11.51 2.95
CA VAL A 177 8.65 10.07 3.06
C VAL A 177 10.07 9.81 2.58
N ALA A 178 10.89 9.20 3.43
CA ALA A 178 12.27 8.92 3.12
C ALA A 178 12.59 7.42 3.25
N HIS A 179 13.51 6.95 2.41
CA HIS A 179 13.92 5.55 2.32
C HIS A 179 15.43 5.43 2.55
N PRO A 180 15.92 4.51 3.42
CA PRO A 180 17.34 4.42 3.78
C PRO A 180 18.19 3.65 2.75
N GLY A 181 17.62 3.23 1.63
CA GLY A 181 18.34 2.45 0.59
C GLY A 181 18.43 0.96 0.85
N ILE A 182 17.79 0.46 1.91
CA ILE A 182 17.75 -0.98 2.24
C ILE A 182 16.30 -1.48 2.28
N SER A 183 16.10 -2.78 2.12
CA SER A 183 14.82 -3.44 2.35
C SER A 183 14.81 -4.07 3.74
N VAL A 184 13.70 -3.88 4.48
CA VAL A 184 13.46 -4.54 5.78
C VAL A 184 12.48 -5.68 5.58
N PRO A 185 12.92 -6.95 5.68
CA PRO A 185 12.01 -8.09 5.59
C PRO A 185 11.02 -8.09 6.75
N THR A 186 9.74 -8.00 6.45
CA THR A 186 8.63 -8.01 7.44
C THR A 186 8.74 -9.14 8.47
N PRO A 187 9.06 -10.39 8.09
CA PRO A 187 9.21 -11.49 9.07
C PRO A 187 10.29 -11.22 10.12
N LEU A 188 11.40 -10.54 9.78
CA LEU A 188 12.47 -10.24 10.74
C LEU A 188 12.00 -9.31 11.86
N ILE A 189 11.06 -8.42 11.57
CA ILE A 189 10.47 -7.54 12.59
C ILE A 189 9.47 -8.32 13.44
N PHE A 190 8.52 -9.01 12.80
CA PHE A 190 7.46 -9.73 13.52
C PHE A 190 7.95 -10.92 14.35
N THR A 191 9.10 -11.52 14.00
CA THR A 191 9.69 -12.63 14.78
C THR A 191 10.68 -12.19 15.85
N ASP A 192 11.01 -10.89 15.92
CA ASP A 192 11.96 -10.38 16.91
C ASP A 192 11.43 -10.59 18.33
N PRO A 193 12.26 -11.18 19.25
CA PRO A 193 11.84 -11.41 20.62
C PRO A 193 11.56 -10.15 21.44
N GLN A 194 12.06 -8.99 21.01
CA GLN A 194 11.86 -7.70 21.68
C GLN A 194 10.67 -6.90 21.13
N LEU A 195 9.99 -7.43 20.10
CA LEU A 195 8.79 -6.78 19.59
C LEU A 195 7.69 -6.76 20.66
N ILE A 196 7.14 -5.58 20.91
CA ILE A 196 5.95 -5.40 21.77
C ILE A 196 4.75 -6.07 21.08
N ARG A 197 4.01 -6.93 21.79
CA ARG A 197 2.89 -7.70 21.23
C ARG A 197 1.63 -7.63 22.07
N ASP A 198 1.60 -6.77 23.06
CA ASP A 198 0.56 -6.65 24.07
C ASP A 198 0.12 -5.21 24.29
N THR A 199 0.28 -4.35 23.26
CA THR A 199 -0.23 -2.99 23.29
C THR A 199 -1.75 -3.03 23.52
N PRO A 200 -2.26 -2.34 24.53
CA PRO A 200 -3.70 -2.39 24.87
C PRO A 200 -4.58 -1.96 23.69
N ILE A 201 -5.62 -2.74 23.42
CA ILE A 201 -6.64 -2.39 22.42
C ILE A 201 -7.33 -1.09 22.84
N ARG A 202 -7.45 -0.16 21.91
CA ARG A 202 -8.09 1.14 22.09
C ARG A 202 -9.38 1.22 21.28
N SER A 203 -10.33 2.02 21.75
CA SER A 203 -11.54 2.32 20.98
C SER A 203 -11.21 3.16 19.74
N LEU A 204 -12.03 3.05 18.69
CA LEU A 204 -11.82 3.80 17.44
C LEU A 204 -11.65 5.31 17.66
N PRO A 205 -12.47 6.00 18.50
CA PRO A 205 -12.25 7.42 18.79
C PRO A 205 -10.91 7.71 19.47
N ALA A 206 -10.42 6.81 20.33
CA ALA A 206 -9.15 6.99 21.02
C ALA A 206 -7.95 6.79 20.06
N LEU A 207 -8.09 5.94 19.03
CA LEU A 207 -7.08 5.71 18.01
C LEU A 207 -6.85 6.93 17.10
N LEU A 208 -7.82 7.83 16.98
CA LEU A 208 -7.70 9.04 16.17
C LEU A 208 -7.02 10.20 16.92
N GLN A 209 -6.59 9.97 18.15
CA GLN A 209 -5.93 10.99 18.98
C GLN A 209 -4.42 10.77 19.00
N ALA A 210 -3.67 11.81 18.62
CA ALA A 210 -2.22 11.83 18.74
C ALA A 210 -1.79 11.92 20.24
N PRO A 211 -0.55 11.54 20.59
CA PRO A 211 0.54 11.17 19.69
C PRO A 211 0.41 9.74 19.15
N TYR A 212 0.82 9.54 17.92
CA TYR A 212 0.89 8.25 17.24
C TYR A 212 2.25 7.59 17.43
N ALA A 213 2.27 6.26 17.46
CA ALA A 213 3.50 5.45 17.55
C ALA A 213 3.44 4.23 16.63
N ASN A 214 4.58 3.57 16.47
CA ASN A 214 4.69 2.32 15.72
C ASN A 214 5.49 1.31 16.55
N ASP A 215 4.85 0.22 16.96
CA ASP A 215 5.47 -0.81 17.81
C ASP A 215 6.61 -1.57 17.11
N CYS A 216 6.66 -1.53 15.76
CA CYS A 216 7.77 -2.09 14.99
C CYS A 216 9.02 -1.18 15.00
N GLU A 217 8.88 0.11 15.26
CA GLU A 217 9.96 1.08 15.14
C GLU A 217 11.16 0.79 16.03
N PRO A 218 11.01 0.48 17.34
CA PRO A 218 12.17 0.18 18.19
C PRO A 218 13.01 -1.00 17.70
N VAL A 219 12.34 -2.03 17.18
CA VAL A 219 13.00 -3.21 16.61
C VAL A 219 13.70 -2.86 15.30
N ALA A 220 13.04 -2.14 14.40
CA ALA A 220 13.61 -1.72 13.12
C ALA A 220 14.87 -0.85 13.33
N ARG A 221 14.81 0.14 14.20
CA ARG A 221 15.94 1.01 14.56
C ARG A 221 17.12 0.22 15.14
N LYS A 222 16.83 -0.75 16.01
CA LYS A 222 17.88 -1.56 16.64
C LYS A 222 18.58 -2.50 15.64
N ARG A 223 17.81 -3.07 14.70
CA ARG A 223 18.34 -4.05 13.74
C ARG A 223 19.00 -3.43 12.52
N PHE A 224 18.53 -2.26 12.11
CA PHE A 224 18.93 -1.60 10.88
C PHE A 224 19.41 -0.18 11.19
N ARG A 225 20.73 0.00 11.21
CA ARG A 225 21.36 1.28 11.52
C ARG A 225 20.91 2.35 10.53
N GLU A 226 20.74 1.99 9.27
CA GLU A 226 20.31 2.90 8.21
C GLU A 226 18.89 3.47 8.48
N VAL A 227 18.01 2.68 9.09
CA VAL A 227 16.67 3.12 9.53
C VAL A 227 16.80 4.06 10.72
N ASP A 228 17.67 3.74 11.69
CA ASP A 228 17.89 4.57 12.87
C ASP A 228 18.52 5.91 12.51
N ASP A 229 19.54 5.90 11.65
CA ASP A 229 20.21 7.12 11.17
C ASP A 229 19.22 8.02 10.41
N LEU A 230 18.38 7.45 9.53
CA LEU A 230 17.39 8.18 8.74
C LEU A 230 16.29 8.79 9.63
N LEU A 231 15.75 8.00 10.55
CA LEU A 231 14.71 8.49 11.46
C LEU A 231 15.27 9.57 12.40
N SER A 232 16.47 9.37 12.93
CA SER A 232 17.16 10.34 13.80
C SER A 232 17.44 11.65 13.07
N TRP A 233 17.77 11.60 11.79
CA TRP A 233 17.91 12.79 10.96
C TRP A 233 16.56 13.51 10.79
N LEU A 234 15.50 12.81 10.42
CA LEU A 234 14.20 13.43 10.14
C LEU A 234 13.55 14.01 11.41
N LEU A 235 13.75 13.38 12.57
CA LEU A 235 13.28 13.86 13.87
C LEU A 235 13.84 15.24 14.28
N GLN A 236 14.94 15.70 13.66
CA GLN A 236 15.48 17.05 13.89
C GLN A 236 14.58 18.15 13.32
N TYR A 237 13.68 17.81 12.40
CA TYR A 237 12.85 18.78 11.68
C TYR A 237 11.38 18.71 12.08
N THR A 238 10.87 17.52 12.37
CA THR A 238 9.45 17.31 12.65
C THR A 238 9.22 15.98 13.38
N PRO A 239 8.09 15.80 14.09
CA PRO A 239 7.68 14.48 14.57
C PRO A 239 7.64 13.47 13.43
N SER A 240 8.43 12.42 13.57
CA SER A 240 8.64 11.43 12.50
C SER A 240 8.57 10.02 13.04
N ARG A 241 8.23 9.05 12.20
CA ARG A 241 8.11 7.64 12.58
C ARG A 241 8.24 6.70 11.40
N LEU A 242 8.41 5.42 11.73
CA LEU A 242 8.41 4.32 10.78
C LEU A 242 6.99 4.08 10.23
N THR A 243 6.86 3.72 8.95
CA THR A 243 5.61 3.21 8.39
C THR A 243 5.67 1.70 8.17
N GLY A 244 4.61 0.99 8.56
CA GLY A 244 4.60 -0.47 8.51
C GLY A 244 5.72 -1.07 9.33
N THR A 245 6.42 -2.04 8.79
CA THR A 245 7.64 -2.65 9.36
C THR A 245 8.92 -1.97 8.87
N GLY A 246 8.78 -0.89 8.10
CA GLY A 246 9.90 -0.20 7.43
C GLY A 246 10.15 -0.76 6.03
N ALA A 247 11.20 -0.28 5.33
CA ALA A 247 12.29 0.60 5.77
C ALA A 247 11.95 2.11 5.75
N CYS A 248 10.88 2.56 5.08
CA CYS A 248 10.56 3.98 5.01
C CYS A 248 10.20 4.56 6.38
N VAL A 249 10.63 5.80 6.56
CA VAL A 249 10.21 6.69 7.63
C VAL A 249 9.51 7.90 7.04
N PHE A 250 8.63 8.54 7.80
CA PHE A 250 7.97 9.75 7.35
C PHE A 250 7.89 10.80 8.43
N GLY A 251 7.93 12.06 8.02
CA GLY A 251 7.74 13.22 8.87
C GLY A 251 6.53 14.02 8.38
N GLU A 252 5.77 14.58 9.31
CA GLU A 252 4.54 15.32 9.05
C GLU A 252 4.82 16.83 9.02
N PHE A 253 4.28 17.53 8.01
CA PHE A 253 4.43 18.96 7.81
C PHE A 253 3.09 19.63 7.54
N GLU A 254 2.97 20.90 7.92
CA GLU A 254 1.75 21.67 7.68
C GLU A 254 1.55 22.06 6.22
N ASN A 255 2.65 22.20 5.46
CA ASN A 255 2.61 22.60 4.06
C ASN A 255 3.74 21.94 3.24
N GLN A 256 3.52 21.90 1.92
CA GLN A 256 4.45 21.29 0.97
C GLN A 256 5.81 21.97 0.94
N ALA A 257 5.84 23.30 1.06
CA ALA A 257 7.09 24.06 0.98
C ALA A 257 8.06 23.72 2.11
N ALA A 258 7.54 23.56 3.34
CA ALA A 258 8.34 23.15 4.50
C ALA A 258 8.90 21.74 4.30
N ALA A 259 8.10 20.77 3.87
CA ALA A 259 8.55 19.42 3.59
C ALA A 259 9.62 19.39 2.47
N ARG A 260 9.39 20.13 1.37
CA ARG A 260 10.35 20.23 0.27
C ARG A 260 11.66 20.89 0.68
N GLN A 261 11.62 21.92 1.53
CA GLN A 261 12.83 22.59 2.02
C GLN A 261 13.72 21.62 2.81
N VAL A 262 13.13 20.74 3.62
CA VAL A 262 13.89 19.71 4.35
C VAL A 262 14.52 18.72 3.37
N LEU A 263 13.76 18.26 2.36
CA LEU A 263 14.27 17.31 1.37
C LEU A 263 15.38 17.90 0.49
N ILE A 264 15.25 19.17 0.07
CA ILE A 264 16.29 19.85 -0.76
C ILE A 264 17.60 19.97 0.01
N ASN A 265 17.54 20.20 1.33
CA ASN A 265 18.72 20.33 2.18
C ASN A 265 19.16 18.99 2.80
N ALA A 266 18.55 17.87 2.38
CA ALA A 266 18.88 16.56 2.90
C ALA A 266 20.29 16.13 2.47
N PRO A 267 21.01 15.38 3.31
CA PRO A 267 22.27 14.76 2.92
C PRO A 267 22.10 13.86 1.69
N ALA A 268 23.12 13.72 0.86
CA ALA A 268 23.07 12.97 -0.40
C ALA A 268 22.64 11.49 -0.25
N TRP A 269 22.82 10.91 0.93
CA TRP A 269 22.40 9.55 1.24
C TRP A 269 20.91 9.41 1.53
N VAL A 270 20.20 10.51 1.82
CA VAL A 270 18.73 10.51 2.02
C VAL A 270 18.04 10.52 0.68
N LYS A 271 17.23 9.51 0.41
CA LYS A 271 16.34 9.45 -0.73
C LYS A 271 14.90 9.55 -0.24
N GLY A 272 14.08 10.35 -0.93
CA GLY A 272 12.70 10.53 -0.49
C GLY A 272 11.89 11.35 -1.47
N PHE A 273 10.63 11.52 -1.11
CA PHE A 273 9.68 12.34 -1.85
C PHE A 273 8.73 13.05 -0.88
N VAL A 274 8.10 14.12 -1.38
CA VAL A 274 7.08 14.86 -0.65
C VAL A 274 5.73 14.58 -1.29
N ALA A 275 4.76 14.16 -0.46
CA ALA A 275 3.42 13.86 -0.90
C ALA A 275 2.37 14.38 0.10
N ARG A 276 1.16 14.58 -0.38
CA ARG A 276 0.00 14.88 0.48
C ARG A 276 -0.68 13.59 0.91
N GLY A 277 -1.02 13.50 2.19
CA GLY A 277 -1.95 12.48 2.68
C GLY A 277 -3.35 12.78 2.17
N VAL A 278 -4.02 11.77 1.63
CA VAL A 278 -5.39 11.87 1.13
C VAL A 278 -6.25 10.74 1.68
N ASN A 279 -7.51 11.06 1.97
CA ASN A 279 -8.44 10.09 2.56
C ASN A 279 -9.20 9.28 1.51
N ILE A 280 -9.28 9.78 0.28
CA ILE A 280 -9.78 9.04 -0.87
C ILE A 280 -8.60 8.73 -1.79
N SER A 281 -8.43 7.45 -2.10
CA SER A 281 -7.35 6.95 -2.95
C SER A 281 -7.38 7.59 -4.34
N PRO A 282 -6.24 8.04 -4.89
CA PRO A 282 -6.13 8.46 -6.29
C PRO A 282 -6.67 7.44 -7.29
N LEU A 283 -6.56 6.14 -7.01
CA LEU A 283 -7.15 5.07 -7.82
C LEU A 283 -8.67 5.21 -7.92
N HIS A 284 -9.34 5.47 -6.79
CA HIS A 284 -10.79 5.63 -6.75
C HIS A 284 -11.27 6.94 -7.34
N GLN A 285 -10.50 8.02 -7.16
CA GLN A 285 -10.78 9.30 -7.83
C GLN A 285 -10.70 9.15 -9.35
N PHE A 286 -9.68 8.43 -9.85
CA PHE A 286 -9.53 8.14 -11.27
C PHE A 286 -10.71 7.29 -11.80
N ARG A 287 -11.04 6.19 -11.11
CA ARG A 287 -12.18 5.34 -11.47
C ARG A 287 -13.50 6.12 -11.54
N ALA A 288 -13.76 6.97 -10.55
CA ALA A 288 -14.98 7.79 -10.53
C ALA A 288 -15.07 8.77 -11.72
N GLY A 289 -13.94 9.19 -12.27
CA GLY A 289 -13.91 10.03 -13.49
C GLY A 289 -14.16 9.26 -14.79
N LEU A 290 -14.18 7.92 -14.76
CA LEU A 290 -14.49 7.06 -15.92
C LEU A 290 -15.96 6.64 -15.99
N LEU A 291 -16.71 6.76 -14.90
CA LEU A 291 -18.11 6.40 -14.75
C LEU A 291 -19.02 7.60 -15.00
#